data_7bcecef75a0a647f59a8adafbce07f44
#
_entry.id   7bcecef75a0a647f59a8adafbce07f44
#
_cell.length_a   1.000
_cell.length_b   1.000
_cell.length_c   1.000
_cell.angle_alpha   90.00
_cell.angle_beta   90.00
_cell.angle_gamma   90.00
#
_symmetry.space_group_name_H-M   'P 1'
#
loop_
_entity.id
_entity.type
_entity.pdbx_description
1 polymer ?
#
loop_
_entity_poly.entity_id
_entity_poly.type
_entity_poly.pdbx_seq_one_letter_code
_entity_poly.pdbx_strand_id
1 'polypeptide(L)'
;MVIMMSTIDEFFASPNQYDEMIESVKKSAMHSDVSVEQLLSVFHMQPLNAYQGQAILESDVSFASDEIEKEWLMHKDDRLEYVSTTASYGRGGATTGEITMKGITKGHACKKVIEMLGCDKKQTYAFGDSMNDASMFEVCQYGIAMGNAAEELKEQADYITARIECDGIKKALQHFKII
;
A
#
# COMPACT_ATOMS: atom_id res chain seq x y z
N MET A 1 8.37 -16.87 4.51
CA MET A 1 7.34 -15.84 4.49
C MET A 1 7.57 -14.92 5.68
N VAL A 2 7.55 -13.64 5.44
CA VAL A 2 7.59 -12.59 6.46
C VAL A 2 6.24 -11.88 6.41
N ILE A 3 5.68 -11.53 7.55
CA ILE A 3 4.35 -10.93 7.62
C ILE A 3 4.36 -9.70 8.52
N MET A 4 3.68 -8.66 8.09
CA MET A 4 3.29 -7.50 8.88
C MET A 4 1.76 -7.38 8.84
N MET A 5 1.13 -7.18 9.99
CA MET A 5 -0.32 -7.07 10.11
C MET A 5 -0.69 -5.71 10.70
N SER A 6 -1.67 -5.06 10.11
CA SER A 6 -2.22 -3.77 10.57
C SER A 6 -3.56 -3.98 11.27
N THR A 7 -3.72 -3.37 12.43
CA THR A 7 -5.01 -3.19 13.11
C THR A 7 -5.39 -1.71 13.08
N ILE A 8 -6.46 -1.32 13.76
CA ILE A 8 -6.84 0.09 13.84
C ILE A 8 -5.83 0.95 14.61
N ASP A 9 -5.11 0.36 15.56
CA ASP A 9 -4.25 1.09 16.48
C ASP A 9 -2.78 0.65 16.45
N GLU A 10 -2.47 -0.53 15.91
CA GLU A 10 -1.15 -1.15 16.04
C GLU A 10 -0.72 -1.89 14.77
N PHE A 11 0.59 -2.00 14.59
CA PHE A 11 1.22 -2.85 13.58
C PHE A 11 1.95 -3.98 14.28
N PHE A 12 1.78 -5.20 13.78
CA PHE A 12 2.46 -6.40 14.25
C PHE A 12 3.37 -6.94 13.17
N ALA A 13 4.65 -7.14 13.48
CA ALA A 13 5.63 -7.61 12.52
C ALA A 13 6.29 -8.90 13.00
N SER A 14 6.58 -9.82 12.06
CA SER A 14 7.42 -10.99 12.34
C SER A 14 8.80 -10.55 12.83
N PRO A 15 9.52 -11.36 13.63
CA PRO A 15 10.73 -10.91 14.34
C PRO A 15 11.76 -10.21 13.43
N ASN A 16 12.11 -10.81 12.30
CA ASN A 16 13.09 -10.21 11.38
C ASN A 16 12.59 -8.88 10.79
N GLN A 17 11.33 -8.79 10.44
CA GLN A 17 10.72 -7.57 9.90
C GLN A 17 10.70 -6.45 10.95
N TYR A 18 10.39 -6.80 12.18
CA TYR A 18 10.42 -5.87 13.30
C TYR A 18 11.82 -5.27 13.49
N ASP A 19 12.84 -6.11 13.52
CA ASP A 19 14.24 -5.68 13.69
C ASP A 19 14.70 -4.80 12.50
N GLU A 20 14.41 -5.19 11.27
CA GLU A 20 14.73 -4.41 10.06
C GLU A 20 14.06 -3.03 10.06
N MET A 21 12.79 -2.95 10.48
CA MET A 21 12.10 -1.66 10.58
C MET A 21 12.69 -0.79 11.69
N ILE A 22 13.03 -1.35 12.85
CA ILE A 22 13.71 -0.61 13.92
C ILE A 22 15.04 -0.03 13.42
N GLU A 23 15.84 -0.80 12.68
CA GLU A 23 17.09 -0.30 12.11
C GLU A 23 16.86 0.77 11.03
N SER A 24 15.81 0.66 10.23
CA SER A 24 15.42 1.68 9.25
C SER A 24 15.01 2.98 9.93
N VAL A 25 14.22 2.90 11.00
CA VAL A 25 13.81 4.06 11.82
C VAL A 25 15.03 4.73 12.45
N LYS A 26 15.98 3.96 13.01
CA LYS A 26 17.24 4.50 13.55
C LYS A 26 18.03 5.27 12.50
N LYS A 27 18.15 4.72 11.27
CA LYS A 27 18.84 5.40 10.16
C LYS A 27 18.13 6.70 9.76
N SER A 28 16.81 6.70 9.73
CA SER A 28 16.02 7.90 9.43
C SER A 28 16.16 8.97 10.50
N ALA A 29 16.18 8.58 11.77
CA ALA A 29 16.40 9.49 12.90
C ALA A 29 17.79 10.16 12.87
N MET A 30 18.82 9.47 12.38
CA MET A 30 20.16 10.04 12.21
C MET A 30 20.22 11.24 11.26
N HIS A 31 19.23 11.41 10.39
CA HIS A 31 19.19 12.46 9.36
C HIS A 31 18.01 13.43 9.58
N SER A 32 17.39 13.39 10.74
CA SER A 32 16.25 14.23 11.11
C SER A 32 16.38 14.74 12.55
N ASP A 33 15.65 15.80 12.87
CA ASP A 33 15.53 16.33 14.24
C ASP A 33 14.54 15.52 15.10
N VAL A 34 14.07 14.36 14.62
CA VAL A 34 13.07 13.52 15.28
C VAL A 34 13.77 12.34 15.95
N SER A 35 13.46 12.09 17.23
CA SER A 35 14.05 10.96 17.94
C SER A 35 13.51 9.60 17.47
N VAL A 36 14.28 8.53 17.72
CA VAL A 36 13.84 7.16 17.42
C VAL A 36 12.54 6.82 18.14
N GLU A 37 12.40 7.21 19.42
CA GLU A 37 11.19 7.00 20.21
C GLU A 37 9.98 7.71 19.61
N GLN A 38 10.16 8.94 19.13
CA GLN A 38 9.09 9.68 18.46
C GLN A 38 8.63 8.99 17.16
N LEU A 39 9.57 8.51 16.33
CA LEU A 39 9.24 7.79 15.11
C LEU A 39 8.53 6.45 15.41
N LEU A 40 9.02 5.69 16.38
CA LEU A 40 8.40 4.43 16.77
C LEU A 40 7.01 4.62 17.37
N SER A 41 6.78 5.71 18.12
CA SER A 41 5.47 6.01 18.70
C SER A 41 4.41 6.32 17.64
N VAL A 42 4.80 6.83 16.48
CA VAL A 42 3.87 7.08 15.36
C VAL A 42 3.38 5.76 14.75
N PHE A 43 4.25 4.77 14.65
CA PHE A 43 3.91 3.49 14.02
C PHE A 43 3.24 2.49 14.97
N HIS A 44 3.25 2.72 16.29
CA HIS A 44 2.69 1.78 17.30
C HIS A 44 3.06 0.32 17.01
N MET A 45 4.33 0.09 16.62
CA MET A 45 4.78 -1.21 16.15
C MET A 45 5.08 -2.17 17.29
N GLN A 46 4.54 -3.38 17.17
CA GLN A 46 4.69 -4.47 18.11
C GLN A 46 5.32 -5.72 17.45
N PRO A 47 6.07 -6.53 18.17
CA PRO A 47 6.46 -7.83 17.65
C PRO A 47 5.24 -8.75 17.53
N LEU A 48 5.24 -9.64 16.53
CA LEU A 48 4.11 -10.52 16.22
C LEU A 48 3.63 -11.36 17.42
N ASN A 49 4.51 -11.74 18.33
CA ASN A 49 4.15 -12.49 19.53
C ASN A 49 3.34 -11.68 20.56
N ALA A 50 3.23 -10.37 20.39
CA ALA A 50 2.35 -9.52 21.20
C ALA A 50 0.91 -9.50 20.67
N TYR A 51 0.63 -10.06 19.49
CA TYR A 51 -0.71 -10.14 18.92
C TYR A 51 -1.64 -11.02 19.77
N GLN A 52 -2.80 -10.50 20.15
CA GLN A 52 -3.76 -11.14 21.04
C GLN A 52 -5.14 -11.37 20.39
N GLY A 53 -5.21 -11.38 19.05
CA GLY A 53 -6.45 -11.61 18.32
C GLY A 53 -7.26 -10.37 17.98
N GLN A 54 -6.63 -9.18 17.95
CA GLN A 54 -7.24 -7.95 17.43
C GLN A 54 -7.70 -8.14 15.99
N ALA A 55 -8.71 -7.39 15.56
CA ALA A 55 -9.18 -7.43 14.17
C ALA A 55 -8.09 -6.91 13.23
N ILE A 56 -7.64 -7.76 12.32
CA ILE A 56 -6.66 -7.40 11.30
C ILE A 56 -7.39 -6.72 10.14
N LEU A 57 -6.93 -5.54 9.74
CA LEU A 57 -7.47 -4.79 8.61
C LEU A 57 -6.77 -5.17 7.31
N GLU A 58 -5.45 -5.36 7.37
CA GLU A 58 -4.59 -5.61 6.23
C GLU A 58 -3.34 -6.37 6.69
N SER A 59 -2.71 -7.10 5.79
CA SER A 59 -1.43 -7.74 6.04
C SER A 59 -0.50 -7.59 4.84
N ASP A 60 0.70 -7.06 5.08
CA ASP A 60 1.79 -7.11 4.12
C ASP A 60 2.56 -8.40 4.28
N VAL A 61 2.89 -9.02 3.16
CA VAL A 61 3.68 -10.25 3.14
C VAL A 61 4.87 -10.14 2.21
N SER A 62 5.95 -10.82 2.57
CA SER A 62 7.10 -11.00 1.70
C SER A 62 7.45 -12.47 1.63
N PHE A 63 7.68 -12.97 0.44
CA PHE A 63 8.13 -14.33 0.16
C PHE A 63 9.58 -14.29 -0.33
N ALA A 64 10.36 -15.30 0.04
CA ALA A 64 11.76 -15.38 -0.33
C ALA A 64 11.97 -15.64 -1.84
N SER A 65 10.96 -16.16 -2.54
CA SER A 65 10.98 -16.38 -3.99
C SER A 65 9.57 -16.51 -4.56
N ASP A 66 9.46 -16.40 -5.88
CA ASP A 66 8.22 -16.60 -6.65
C ASP A 66 7.61 -17.99 -6.46
N GLU A 67 8.43 -19.03 -6.25
CA GLU A 67 7.94 -20.38 -6.04
C GLU A 67 7.16 -20.50 -4.73
N ILE A 68 7.69 -19.88 -3.66
CA ILE A 68 7.03 -19.85 -2.34
C ILE A 68 5.74 -19.05 -2.40
N GLU A 69 5.74 -17.93 -3.10
CA GLU A 69 4.53 -17.12 -3.33
C GLU A 69 3.45 -17.96 -4.06
N LYS A 70 3.82 -18.62 -5.17
CA LYS A 70 2.90 -19.47 -5.94
C LYS A 70 2.35 -20.62 -5.11
N GLU A 71 3.19 -21.27 -4.31
CA GLU A 71 2.75 -22.35 -3.41
C GLU A 71 1.73 -21.81 -2.37
N TRP A 72 2.03 -20.65 -1.77
CA TRP A 72 1.11 -20.03 -0.83
C TRP A 72 -0.23 -19.67 -1.50
N LEU A 73 -0.21 -19.08 -2.71
CA LEU A 73 -1.42 -18.72 -3.46
C LEU A 73 -2.32 -19.92 -3.76
N MET A 74 -1.76 -21.11 -3.97
CA MET A 74 -2.55 -22.35 -4.17
C MET A 74 -3.28 -22.81 -2.91
N HIS A 75 -2.82 -22.43 -1.73
CA HIS A 75 -3.33 -22.88 -0.44
C HIS A 75 -4.01 -21.79 0.39
N LYS A 76 -3.99 -20.52 -0.07
CA LYS A 76 -4.64 -19.43 0.66
C LYS A 76 -6.15 -19.65 0.81
N ASP A 77 -6.72 -19.12 1.86
CA ASP A 77 -8.17 -19.11 2.09
C ASP A 77 -8.88 -18.30 0.99
N ASP A 78 -9.96 -18.84 0.43
CA ASP A 78 -10.74 -18.18 -0.64
C ASP A 78 -11.42 -16.88 -0.21
N ARG A 79 -11.50 -16.60 1.09
CA ARG A 79 -11.99 -15.34 1.64
C ARG A 79 -10.96 -14.22 1.57
N LEU A 80 -9.70 -14.54 1.29
CA LEU A 80 -8.60 -13.60 1.19
C LEU A 80 -8.36 -13.20 -0.26
N GLU A 81 -8.07 -11.95 -0.46
CA GLU A 81 -7.55 -11.38 -1.70
C GLU A 81 -6.07 -11.05 -1.53
N TYR A 82 -5.29 -11.28 -2.57
CA TYR A 82 -3.88 -10.97 -2.61
C TYR A 82 -3.59 -10.09 -3.80
N VAL A 83 -2.89 -8.99 -3.57
CA VAL A 83 -2.41 -8.09 -4.63
C VAL A 83 -0.89 -8.01 -4.54
N SER A 84 -0.20 -8.42 -5.62
CA SER A 84 1.25 -8.32 -5.68
C SER A 84 1.69 -6.86 -5.74
N THR A 85 2.65 -6.51 -4.88
CA THR A 85 3.33 -5.21 -4.85
C THR A 85 4.80 -5.35 -5.21
N THR A 86 5.22 -6.49 -5.74
CA THR A 86 6.62 -6.83 -6.06
C THR A 86 7.27 -5.82 -7.01
N ALA A 87 6.53 -5.31 -8.00
CA ALA A 87 7.04 -4.32 -8.94
C ALA A 87 7.45 -3.00 -8.25
N SER A 88 6.78 -2.65 -7.14
CA SER A 88 7.06 -1.43 -6.37
C SER A 88 8.05 -1.64 -5.23
N TYR A 89 7.96 -2.78 -4.53
CA TYR A 89 8.66 -3.00 -3.25
C TYR A 89 9.55 -4.25 -3.22
N GLY A 90 9.46 -5.15 -4.21
CA GLY A 90 10.29 -6.36 -4.27
C GLY A 90 11.78 -6.02 -4.40
N ARG A 91 12.62 -6.68 -3.59
CA ARG A 91 14.09 -6.51 -3.59
C ARG A 91 14.79 -7.84 -3.41
N GLY A 92 15.93 -7.98 -4.08
CA GLY A 92 16.81 -9.15 -3.88
C GLY A 92 16.18 -10.49 -4.24
N GLY A 93 15.21 -10.52 -5.17
CA GLY A 93 14.49 -11.74 -5.57
C GLY A 93 13.30 -12.10 -4.66
N ALA A 94 13.04 -11.34 -3.62
CA ALA A 94 11.84 -11.49 -2.81
C ALA A 94 10.62 -10.90 -3.53
N THR A 95 9.47 -11.56 -3.40
CA THR A 95 8.18 -11.04 -3.83
C THR A 95 7.41 -10.47 -2.66
N THR A 96 6.60 -9.46 -2.91
CA THR A 96 5.81 -8.78 -1.88
C THR A 96 4.37 -8.62 -2.32
N GLY A 97 3.46 -8.57 -1.37
CA GLY A 97 2.05 -8.33 -1.65
C GLY A 97 1.25 -7.97 -0.42
N GLU A 98 0.07 -7.46 -0.66
CA GLU A 98 -0.93 -7.14 0.35
C GLU A 98 -2.02 -8.20 0.38
N ILE A 99 -2.43 -8.58 1.58
CA ILE A 99 -3.54 -9.51 1.82
C ILE A 99 -4.66 -8.76 2.51
N THR A 100 -5.83 -8.79 1.91
CA THR A 100 -7.05 -8.21 2.46
C THR A 100 -8.19 -9.24 2.45
N MET A 101 -9.31 -8.91 3.07
CA MET A 101 -10.54 -9.67 2.87
C MET A 101 -11.07 -9.43 1.45
N LYS A 102 -11.54 -10.48 0.81
CA LYS A 102 -12.09 -10.43 -0.55
C LYS A 102 -13.19 -9.37 -0.68
N GLY A 103 -13.05 -8.53 -1.70
CA GLY A 103 -13.95 -7.41 -1.94
C GLY A 103 -13.67 -6.16 -1.10
N ILE A 104 -12.67 -6.19 -0.21
CA ILE A 104 -12.21 -5.00 0.52
C ILE A 104 -10.97 -4.46 -0.18
N THR A 105 -11.18 -3.52 -1.08
CA THR A 105 -10.13 -2.87 -1.87
C THR A 105 -10.15 -1.36 -1.66
N LYS A 106 -9.08 -0.67 -2.07
CA LYS A 106 -9.03 0.80 -2.08
C LYS A 106 -10.19 1.38 -2.91
N GLY A 107 -10.54 0.76 -4.04
CA GLY A 107 -11.70 1.15 -4.84
C GLY A 107 -13.03 1.00 -4.11
N HIS A 108 -13.20 -0.09 -3.34
CA HIS A 108 -14.39 -0.26 -2.49
C HIS A 108 -14.51 0.88 -1.46
N ALA A 109 -13.41 1.26 -0.82
CA ALA A 109 -13.37 2.38 0.10
C ALA A 109 -13.71 3.72 -0.60
N CYS A 110 -13.11 3.98 -1.76
CA CYS A 110 -13.41 5.16 -2.57
C CYS A 110 -14.90 5.24 -2.93
N LYS A 111 -15.50 4.13 -3.39
CA LYS A 111 -16.94 4.07 -3.69
C LYS A 111 -17.78 4.45 -2.49
N LYS A 112 -17.47 3.91 -1.31
CA LYS A 112 -18.20 4.26 -0.08
C LYS A 112 -18.06 5.74 0.28
N VAL A 113 -16.85 6.30 0.16
CA VAL A 113 -16.63 7.73 0.44
C VAL A 113 -17.41 8.62 -0.54
N ILE A 114 -17.40 8.30 -1.83
CA ILE A 114 -18.18 9.01 -2.86
C ILE A 114 -19.67 8.99 -2.51
N GLU A 115 -20.21 7.83 -2.14
CA GLU A 115 -21.61 7.67 -1.73
C GLU A 115 -21.94 8.47 -0.46
N MET A 116 -21.07 8.39 0.56
CA MET A 116 -21.25 9.11 1.84
C MET A 116 -21.25 10.64 1.67
N LEU A 117 -20.40 11.15 0.79
CA LEU A 117 -20.28 12.58 0.51
C LEU A 117 -21.31 13.08 -0.50
N GLY A 118 -22.03 12.19 -1.19
CA GLY A 118 -22.93 12.55 -2.27
C GLY A 118 -22.24 13.23 -3.45
N CYS A 119 -20.96 12.90 -3.69
CA CYS A 119 -20.17 13.50 -4.75
C CYS A 119 -20.56 12.96 -6.13
N ASP A 120 -20.51 13.82 -7.16
CA ASP A 120 -20.58 13.35 -8.54
C ASP A 120 -19.25 12.62 -8.90
N LYS A 121 -19.36 11.40 -9.44
CA LYS A 121 -18.19 10.65 -9.93
C LYS A 121 -17.31 11.50 -10.84
N LYS A 122 -17.88 12.37 -11.65
CA LYS A 122 -17.15 13.27 -12.57
C LYS A 122 -16.16 14.20 -11.87
N GLN A 123 -16.25 14.35 -10.56
CA GLN A 123 -15.37 15.20 -9.75
C GLN A 123 -14.34 14.39 -8.96
N THR A 124 -14.14 13.11 -9.29
CA THR A 124 -13.26 12.22 -8.55
C THR A 124 -11.98 11.90 -9.33
N TYR A 125 -10.87 11.96 -8.64
CA TYR A 125 -9.53 11.72 -9.17
C TYR A 125 -8.79 10.77 -8.24
N ALA A 126 -8.27 9.67 -8.78
CA ALA A 126 -7.47 8.72 -8.03
C ALA A 126 -6.01 8.82 -8.48
N PHE A 127 -5.10 8.92 -7.53
CA PHE A 127 -3.66 8.83 -7.78
C PHE A 127 -3.14 7.49 -7.30
N GLY A 128 -2.27 6.86 -8.09
CA GLY A 128 -1.72 5.56 -7.75
C GLY A 128 -0.31 5.34 -8.28
N ASP A 129 0.45 4.45 -7.65
CA ASP A 129 1.77 4.06 -8.08
C ASP A 129 2.00 2.53 -8.10
N SER A 130 1.09 1.74 -7.52
CA SER A 130 1.17 0.28 -7.52
C SER A 130 -0.18 -0.39 -7.83
N MET A 131 -0.17 -1.70 -8.08
CA MET A 131 -1.36 -2.43 -8.54
C MET A 131 -2.50 -2.48 -7.51
N ASN A 132 -2.24 -2.29 -6.22
CA ASN A 132 -3.30 -2.15 -5.21
C ASN A 132 -4.16 -0.89 -5.39
N ASP A 133 -3.69 0.08 -6.19
CA ASP A 133 -4.42 1.30 -6.54
C ASP A 133 -5.32 1.14 -7.77
N ALA A 134 -5.14 0.10 -8.57
CA ALA A 134 -5.89 -0.12 -9.81
C ALA A 134 -7.42 -0.10 -9.59
N SER A 135 -7.89 -0.67 -8.49
CA SER A 135 -9.32 -0.67 -8.13
C SER A 135 -9.89 0.74 -7.91
N MET A 136 -9.08 1.73 -7.58
CA MET A 136 -9.54 3.14 -7.48
C MET A 136 -9.76 3.75 -8.86
N PHE A 137 -8.96 3.37 -9.87
CA PHE A 137 -9.11 3.86 -11.25
C PHE A 137 -10.43 3.41 -11.86
N GLU A 138 -10.91 2.20 -11.54
CA GLU A 138 -12.22 1.72 -11.99
C GLU A 138 -13.38 2.52 -11.39
N VAL A 139 -13.24 2.99 -10.17
CA VAL A 139 -14.30 3.67 -9.41
C VAL A 139 -14.32 5.18 -9.67
N CYS A 140 -13.17 5.82 -9.69
CA CYS A 140 -13.06 7.25 -9.93
C CYS A 140 -13.26 7.62 -11.41
N GLN A 141 -13.50 8.89 -11.70
CA GLN A 141 -13.62 9.39 -13.08
C GLN A 141 -12.29 9.39 -13.79
N TYR A 142 -11.22 9.76 -13.08
CA TYR A 142 -9.88 9.83 -13.62
C TYR A 142 -8.92 9.03 -12.75
N GLY A 143 -8.33 7.99 -13.33
CA GLY A 143 -7.18 7.27 -12.79
C GLY A 143 -5.88 7.93 -13.25
N ILE A 144 -5.06 8.39 -12.31
CA ILE A 144 -3.82 9.12 -12.56
C ILE A 144 -2.66 8.29 -12.03
N ALA A 145 -1.87 7.71 -12.91
CA ALA A 145 -0.65 7.00 -12.53
C ALA A 145 0.49 7.98 -12.31
N MET A 146 1.23 7.79 -11.20
CA MET A 146 2.47 8.51 -10.96
C MET A 146 3.55 8.10 -11.98
N GLY A 147 4.47 8.98 -12.32
CA GLY A 147 5.57 8.69 -13.26
C GLY A 147 6.50 7.57 -12.78
N ASN A 148 6.55 7.30 -11.48
CA ASN A 148 7.23 6.16 -10.86
C ASN A 148 6.33 4.92 -10.66
N ALA A 149 5.10 4.93 -11.15
CA ALA A 149 4.17 3.81 -11.00
C ALA A 149 4.64 2.55 -11.76
N ALA A 150 4.11 1.39 -11.36
CA ALA A 150 4.25 0.15 -12.10
C ALA A 150 3.69 0.29 -13.53
N GLU A 151 4.34 -0.34 -14.51
CA GLU A 151 3.92 -0.22 -15.92
C GLU A 151 2.50 -0.74 -16.13
N GLU A 152 2.12 -1.84 -15.46
CA GLU A 152 0.78 -2.42 -15.52
C GLU A 152 -0.31 -1.46 -15.00
N LEU A 153 0.03 -0.59 -14.04
CA LEU A 153 -0.89 0.44 -13.56
C LEU A 153 -0.96 1.61 -14.53
N LYS A 154 0.16 2.01 -15.16
CA LYS A 154 0.19 3.07 -16.17
C LYS A 154 -0.66 2.73 -17.40
N GLU A 155 -0.71 1.43 -17.77
CA GLU A 155 -1.55 0.95 -18.87
C GLU A 155 -3.06 1.10 -18.59
N GLN A 156 -3.45 1.17 -17.32
CA GLN A 156 -4.84 1.32 -16.88
C GLN A 156 -5.22 2.78 -16.57
N ALA A 157 -4.26 3.70 -16.61
CA ALA A 157 -4.47 5.08 -16.21
C ALA A 157 -5.02 5.94 -17.37
N ASP A 158 -5.92 6.87 -17.05
CA ASP A 158 -6.37 7.91 -17.99
C ASP A 158 -5.29 8.96 -18.23
N TYR A 159 -4.40 9.16 -17.27
CA TYR A 159 -3.30 10.12 -17.36
C TYR A 159 -2.08 9.65 -16.55
N ILE A 160 -0.90 9.82 -17.14
CA ILE A 160 0.37 9.56 -16.45
C ILE A 160 1.01 10.91 -16.13
N THR A 161 1.19 11.18 -14.86
CA THR A 161 1.83 12.42 -14.41
C THR A 161 3.35 12.25 -14.23
N ALA A 162 4.03 13.28 -13.75
CA ALA A 162 5.44 13.20 -13.43
C ALA A 162 5.69 12.31 -12.20
N ARG A 163 6.96 11.94 -11.99
CA ARG A 163 7.40 11.22 -10.79
C ARG A 163 7.14 12.04 -9.52
N ILE A 164 7.08 11.37 -8.37
CA ILE A 164 6.82 12.04 -7.09
C ILE A 164 7.89 13.12 -6.79
N GLU A 165 9.16 12.87 -7.11
CA GLU A 165 10.26 13.80 -6.90
C GLU A 165 10.19 15.03 -7.84
N CYS A 166 9.32 14.99 -8.83
CA CYS A 166 9.12 16.02 -9.86
C CYS A 166 7.76 16.72 -9.74
N ASP A 167 7.19 16.81 -8.53
CA ASP A 167 5.88 17.43 -8.27
C ASP A 167 4.72 16.77 -9.07
N GLY A 168 4.72 15.46 -9.23
CA GLY A 168 3.74 14.75 -10.07
C GLY A 168 2.30 15.06 -9.70
N ILE A 169 1.93 15.00 -8.42
CA ILE A 169 0.56 15.30 -7.96
C ILE A 169 0.18 16.74 -8.34
N LYS A 170 1.03 17.72 -8.02
CA LYS A 170 0.76 19.13 -8.35
C LYS A 170 0.56 19.35 -9.86
N LYS A 171 1.40 18.74 -10.68
CA LYS A 171 1.32 18.85 -12.15
C LYS A 171 0.02 18.26 -12.69
N ALA A 172 -0.43 17.13 -12.14
CA ALA A 172 -1.71 16.54 -12.52
C ALA A 172 -2.88 17.45 -12.12
N LEU A 173 -2.89 17.99 -10.88
CA LEU A 173 -3.93 18.92 -10.44
C LEU A 173 -3.99 20.17 -11.31
N GLN A 174 -2.85 20.69 -11.77
CA GLN A 174 -2.78 21.79 -12.74
C GLN A 174 -3.30 21.38 -14.13
N HIS A 175 -2.94 20.19 -14.62
CA HIS A 175 -3.41 19.65 -15.89
C HIS A 175 -4.95 19.58 -15.93
N PHE A 176 -5.56 19.09 -14.86
CA PHE A 176 -7.02 18.99 -14.72
C PHE A 176 -7.67 20.29 -14.27
N LYS A 177 -6.92 21.38 -14.10
CA LYS A 177 -7.40 22.72 -13.69
C LYS A 177 -8.12 22.70 -12.33
N ILE A 178 -7.63 21.91 -11.40
CA ILE A 178 -8.13 21.86 -10.04
C ILE A 178 -7.47 22.94 -9.18
N ILE A 179 -6.19 23.25 -9.48
CA ILE A 179 -5.40 24.34 -8.90
C ILE A 179 -4.71 25.16 -9.98
#